data_7b3a2519b4532895eaa1c1003aa4c279
#
_entry.id   7b3a2519b4532895eaa1c1003aa4c279
#
_cell.length_a   1.000
_cell.length_b   1.000
_cell.length_c   1.000
_cell.angle_alpha   90.00
_cell.angle_beta   90.00
_cell.angle_gamma   90.00
#
_symmetry.space_group_name_H-M   'P 1'
#
loop_
_entity.id
_entity.type
_entity.pdbx_description
1 polymer ?
#
loop_
_entity_poly.entity_id
_entity_poly.type
_entity_poly.pdbx_seq_one_letter_code
_entity_poly.pdbx_strand_id
1 'polypeptide(L)'
;MTGRLEGKSAIITGSARGIGRAFAEAYVREGARVAIADIDFERASETAAAIGPAAYAVRLDVTDQASIDAAVKTVEQTAGGVDILVNNAALFDLAPIVDITRASYDQLFAINVAGSLFMLQAAARSMIAAGRGGKIINMASQAGRRGEALVAVYCATKAAIISLTQSAGLDLIKHGINVNAIAPGVVDGEHWDGVDALFARYENLPPGEKKRQVGEAVPFGRMGTPQDLTGMAIFLASPEADYIVAQTYNVDGGNWMS
;
A
#
# COMPACT_ATOMS: atom_id res chain seq x y z
N MET A 1 -16.02 -18.53 -14.96
CA MET A 1 -15.53 -17.18 -15.37
C MET A 1 -14.06 -17.13 -15.01
N THR A 2 -13.18 -16.72 -15.91
CA THR A 2 -11.76 -16.47 -15.62
C THR A 2 -11.68 -15.28 -14.66
N GLY A 3 -10.73 -15.31 -13.72
CA GLY A 3 -10.51 -14.20 -12.77
C GLY A 3 -10.08 -12.92 -13.49
N ARG A 4 -10.35 -11.76 -12.89
CA ARG A 4 -10.04 -10.43 -13.47
C ARG A 4 -8.53 -10.18 -13.63
N LEU A 5 -7.71 -10.92 -12.89
CA LEU A 5 -6.24 -10.84 -12.89
C LEU A 5 -5.60 -12.13 -13.38
N GLU A 6 -6.32 -12.95 -14.16
CA GLU A 6 -5.85 -14.24 -14.66
C GLU A 6 -4.51 -14.11 -15.38
N GLY A 7 -3.53 -14.93 -14.96
CA GLY A 7 -2.20 -14.97 -15.54
C GLY A 7 -1.32 -13.75 -15.25
N LYS A 8 -1.75 -12.80 -14.40
CA LYS A 8 -0.96 -11.64 -13.99
C LYS A 8 -0.02 -11.99 -12.85
N SER A 9 1.13 -11.35 -12.84
CA SER A 9 2.15 -11.41 -11.80
C SER A 9 2.13 -10.13 -10.98
N ALA A 10 1.91 -10.25 -9.67
CA ALA A 10 1.84 -9.11 -8.77
C ALA A 10 2.92 -9.16 -7.70
N ILE A 11 3.48 -8.00 -7.36
CA ILE A 11 4.29 -7.79 -6.17
C ILE A 11 3.58 -6.82 -5.23
N ILE A 12 3.39 -7.20 -3.96
CA ILE A 12 2.73 -6.38 -2.95
C ILE A 12 3.71 -6.17 -1.81
N THR A 13 4.11 -4.93 -1.54
CA THR A 13 5.05 -4.62 -0.48
C THR A 13 4.34 -4.53 0.88
N GLY A 14 5.01 -4.97 1.97
CA GLY A 14 4.42 -4.98 3.31
C GLY A 14 3.19 -5.89 3.39
N SER A 15 3.24 -7.07 2.76
CA SER A 15 2.08 -7.94 2.58
C SER A 15 2.07 -9.21 3.45
N ALA A 16 2.98 -9.31 4.42
CA ALA A 16 2.93 -10.39 5.41
C ALA A 16 1.67 -10.34 6.31
N ARG A 17 0.99 -9.20 6.39
CA ARG A 17 -0.21 -8.99 7.21
C ARG A 17 -1.09 -7.85 6.69
N GLY A 18 -2.21 -7.61 7.38
CA GLY A 18 -3.08 -6.43 7.20
C GLY A 18 -3.62 -6.26 5.79
N ILE A 19 -3.62 -5.02 5.29
CA ILE A 19 -4.16 -4.65 3.98
C ILE A 19 -3.42 -5.38 2.85
N GLY A 20 -2.08 -5.43 2.91
CA GLY A 20 -1.27 -6.10 1.89
C GLY A 20 -1.59 -7.58 1.76
N ARG A 21 -1.77 -8.29 2.89
CA ARG A 21 -2.21 -9.69 2.90
C ARG A 21 -3.61 -9.85 2.29
N ALA A 22 -4.57 -9.00 2.66
CA ALA A 22 -5.92 -9.06 2.11
C ALA A 22 -5.93 -8.83 0.59
N PHE A 23 -5.07 -7.93 0.08
CA PHE A 23 -4.90 -7.73 -1.36
C PHE A 23 -4.29 -8.98 -2.03
N ALA A 24 -3.29 -9.59 -1.42
CA ALA A 24 -2.68 -10.81 -1.94
C ALA A 24 -3.68 -11.96 -2.05
N GLU A 25 -4.46 -12.18 -0.99
CA GLU A 25 -5.55 -13.17 -0.98
C GLU A 25 -6.59 -12.89 -2.07
N ALA A 26 -6.96 -11.61 -2.25
CA ALA A 26 -7.92 -11.19 -3.26
C ALA A 26 -7.37 -11.37 -4.68
N TYR A 27 -6.12 -11.01 -4.93
CA TYR A 27 -5.49 -11.14 -6.23
C TYR A 27 -5.30 -12.61 -6.64
N VAL A 28 -4.95 -13.48 -5.69
CA VAL A 28 -4.88 -14.93 -5.95
C VAL A 28 -6.25 -15.49 -6.31
N ARG A 29 -7.33 -15.08 -5.62
CA ARG A 29 -8.70 -15.48 -5.99
C ARG A 29 -9.11 -15.02 -7.39
N GLU A 30 -8.52 -13.92 -7.88
CA GLU A 30 -8.74 -13.39 -9.23
C GLU A 30 -7.74 -13.94 -10.28
N GLY A 31 -6.97 -14.98 -9.95
CA GLY A 31 -6.10 -15.71 -10.87
C GLY A 31 -4.68 -15.16 -11.00
N ALA A 32 -4.29 -14.20 -10.17
CA ALA A 32 -2.91 -13.69 -10.17
C ALA A 32 -1.94 -14.60 -9.43
N ARG A 33 -0.68 -14.56 -9.83
CA ARG A 33 0.45 -15.06 -9.07
C ARG A 33 1.06 -13.94 -8.24
N VAL A 34 1.19 -14.11 -6.91
CA VAL A 34 1.48 -12.99 -6.02
C VAL A 34 2.75 -13.21 -5.20
N ALA A 35 3.68 -12.25 -5.28
CA ALA A 35 4.81 -12.14 -4.39
C ALA A 35 4.41 -11.42 -3.10
N ILE A 36 4.47 -12.12 -1.97
CA ILE A 36 4.31 -11.60 -0.63
C ILE A 36 5.64 -10.98 -0.22
N ALA A 37 5.81 -9.68 -0.48
CA ALA A 37 7.08 -9.00 -0.29
C ALA A 37 7.08 -8.23 1.04
N ASP A 38 7.95 -8.63 1.97
CA ASP A 38 8.01 -8.06 3.31
C ASP A 38 9.44 -8.12 3.89
N ILE A 39 9.75 -7.21 4.82
CA ILE A 39 10.98 -7.24 5.60
C ILE A 39 10.97 -8.43 6.58
N ASP A 40 9.79 -8.77 7.10
CA ASP A 40 9.54 -9.97 7.91
C ASP A 40 9.30 -11.16 6.98
N PHE A 41 10.41 -11.74 6.49
CA PHE A 41 10.37 -12.85 5.54
C PHE A 41 9.74 -14.13 6.11
N GLU A 42 9.89 -14.35 7.41
CA GLU A 42 9.30 -15.52 8.08
C GLU A 42 7.77 -15.44 8.03
N ARG A 43 7.22 -14.31 8.45
CA ARG A 43 5.77 -14.07 8.39
C ARG A 43 5.24 -13.99 6.95
N ALA A 44 6.03 -13.46 6.01
CA ALA A 44 5.68 -13.50 4.58
C ALA A 44 5.56 -14.93 4.05
N SER A 45 6.47 -15.82 4.50
CA SER A 45 6.45 -17.24 4.13
C SER A 45 5.24 -17.98 4.69
N GLU A 46 4.88 -17.71 5.95
CA GLU A 46 3.66 -18.24 6.57
C GLU A 46 2.41 -17.79 5.81
N THR A 47 2.35 -16.49 5.48
CA THR A 47 1.23 -15.91 4.73
C THR A 47 1.13 -16.50 3.32
N ALA A 48 2.24 -16.65 2.61
CA ALA A 48 2.27 -17.28 1.29
C ALA A 48 1.78 -18.73 1.36
N ALA A 49 2.25 -19.50 2.34
CA ALA A 49 1.81 -20.88 2.55
C ALA A 49 0.31 -20.99 2.86
N ALA A 50 -0.22 -20.05 3.67
CA ALA A 50 -1.64 -20.01 4.00
C ALA A 50 -2.54 -19.64 2.81
N ILE A 51 -2.05 -18.79 1.88
CA ILE A 51 -2.78 -18.42 0.66
C ILE A 51 -2.76 -19.56 -0.37
N GLY A 52 -1.65 -20.27 -0.49
CA GLY A 52 -1.54 -21.43 -1.39
C GLY A 52 -0.54 -21.22 -2.53
N PRO A 53 -0.51 -22.13 -3.53
CA PRO A 53 0.59 -22.26 -4.49
C PRO A 53 0.76 -21.09 -5.47
N ALA A 54 -0.24 -20.22 -5.58
CA ALA A 54 -0.15 -19.00 -6.40
C ALA A 54 0.55 -17.83 -5.66
N ALA A 55 0.82 -17.97 -4.35
CA ALA A 55 1.56 -17.01 -3.56
C ALA A 55 2.94 -17.54 -3.19
N TYR A 56 3.93 -16.64 -3.11
CA TYR A 56 5.30 -16.97 -2.68
C TYR A 56 5.93 -15.79 -1.96
N ALA A 57 6.78 -16.08 -0.97
CA ALA A 57 7.42 -15.05 -0.18
C ALA A 57 8.64 -14.46 -0.89
N VAL A 58 8.83 -13.15 -0.72
CA VAL A 58 10.01 -12.40 -1.17
C VAL A 58 10.49 -11.51 -0.05
N ARG A 59 11.77 -11.62 0.33
CA ARG A 59 12.36 -10.69 1.29
C ARG A 59 12.51 -9.31 0.66
N LEU A 60 12.00 -8.27 1.33
CA LEU A 60 12.07 -6.90 0.82
C LEU A 60 12.20 -5.89 1.97
N ASP A 61 13.31 -5.18 1.98
CA ASP A 61 13.46 -3.91 2.69
C ASP A 61 13.35 -2.78 1.67
N VAL A 62 12.28 -1.99 1.73
CA VAL A 62 12.04 -0.88 0.79
C VAL A 62 12.98 0.30 1.00
N THR A 63 13.80 0.31 2.06
CA THR A 63 14.82 1.33 2.31
C THR A 63 16.17 0.98 1.72
N ASP A 64 16.35 -0.26 1.23
CA ASP A 64 17.60 -0.75 0.62
C ASP A 64 17.41 -1.03 -0.86
N GLN A 65 18.14 -0.28 -1.71
CA GLN A 65 18.07 -0.43 -3.16
C GLN A 65 18.45 -1.83 -3.64
N ALA A 66 19.45 -2.46 -3.01
CA ALA A 66 19.86 -3.82 -3.38
C ALA A 66 18.76 -4.84 -3.07
N SER A 67 18.04 -4.66 -1.97
CA SER A 67 16.87 -5.47 -1.61
C SER A 67 15.72 -5.28 -2.61
N ILE A 68 15.46 -4.03 -3.04
CA ILE A 68 14.44 -3.72 -4.06
C ILE A 68 14.77 -4.43 -5.37
N ASP A 69 16.00 -4.27 -5.86
CA ASP A 69 16.44 -4.85 -7.13
C ASP A 69 16.39 -6.39 -7.09
N ALA A 70 16.81 -6.99 -5.98
CA ALA A 70 16.73 -8.44 -5.77
C ALA A 70 15.28 -8.96 -5.73
N ALA A 71 14.37 -8.21 -5.10
CA ALA A 71 12.96 -8.58 -5.05
C ALA A 71 12.31 -8.58 -6.44
N VAL A 72 12.51 -7.53 -7.23
CA VAL A 72 12.00 -7.45 -8.61
C VAL A 72 12.57 -8.59 -9.46
N LYS A 73 13.88 -8.82 -9.40
CA LYS A 73 14.54 -9.92 -10.11
C LYS A 73 13.97 -11.30 -9.72
N THR A 74 13.67 -11.51 -8.44
CA THR A 74 13.05 -12.76 -7.98
C THR A 74 11.67 -12.95 -8.63
N VAL A 75 10.86 -11.88 -8.71
CA VAL A 75 9.54 -11.94 -9.36
C VAL A 75 9.69 -12.21 -10.87
N GLU A 76 10.63 -11.57 -11.55
CA GLU A 76 10.93 -11.83 -12.97
C GLU A 76 11.27 -13.30 -13.22
N GLN A 77 12.13 -13.89 -12.38
CA GLN A 77 12.55 -15.29 -12.51
C GLN A 77 11.44 -16.28 -12.16
N THR A 78 10.60 -15.93 -11.18
CA THR A 78 9.58 -16.84 -10.65
C THR A 78 8.29 -16.79 -11.46
N ALA A 79 7.88 -15.60 -11.92
CA ALA A 79 6.60 -15.36 -12.55
C ALA A 79 6.68 -14.76 -13.97
N GLY A 80 7.88 -14.60 -14.53
CA GLY A 80 8.08 -14.14 -15.91
C GLY A 80 7.97 -12.63 -16.11
N GLY A 81 7.95 -11.85 -15.04
CA GLY A 81 7.91 -10.37 -15.04
C GLY A 81 6.99 -9.81 -13.99
N VAL A 82 6.94 -8.49 -13.89
CA VAL A 82 6.02 -7.76 -13.02
C VAL A 82 4.92 -7.13 -13.88
N ASP A 83 3.66 -7.53 -13.67
CA ASP A 83 2.50 -6.90 -14.31
C ASP A 83 1.82 -5.90 -13.37
N ILE A 84 1.87 -6.15 -12.06
CA ILE A 84 1.20 -5.33 -11.05
C ILE A 84 2.17 -5.06 -9.88
N LEU A 85 2.29 -3.80 -9.48
CA LEU A 85 2.93 -3.40 -8.22
C LEU A 85 1.89 -2.76 -7.30
N VAL A 86 1.87 -3.19 -6.03
CA VAL A 86 1.16 -2.48 -4.96
C VAL A 86 2.19 -2.00 -3.93
N ASN A 87 2.41 -0.69 -3.87
CA ASN A 87 3.22 -0.03 -2.85
C ASN A 87 2.37 0.14 -1.57
N ASN A 88 2.38 -0.88 -0.72
CA ASN A 88 1.61 -0.91 0.52
C ASN A 88 2.48 -0.77 1.78
N ALA A 89 3.76 -1.12 1.72
CA ALA A 89 4.68 -0.97 2.86
C ALA A 89 4.67 0.48 3.39
N ALA A 90 4.39 0.65 4.66
CA ALA A 90 4.35 1.95 5.31
C ALA A 90 4.58 1.83 6.82
N LEU A 91 5.11 2.92 7.38
CA LEU A 91 5.22 3.15 8.82
C LEU A 91 4.28 4.28 9.22
N PHE A 92 3.71 4.16 10.42
CA PHE A 92 2.93 5.20 11.08
C PHE A 92 3.62 5.60 12.37
N ASP A 93 3.71 6.91 12.63
CA ASP A 93 4.15 7.47 13.89
C ASP A 93 3.41 8.79 14.14
N LEU A 94 3.33 9.21 15.39
CA LEU A 94 2.69 10.47 15.78
C LEU A 94 3.41 11.12 16.96
N ALA A 95 3.45 12.45 16.96
CA ALA A 95 3.95 13.28 18.05
C ALA A 95 3.41 14.71 17.91
N PRO A 96 3.37 15.50 19.00
CA PRO A 96 3.20 16.94 18.91
C PRO A 96 4.24 17.55 17.96
N ILE A 97 3.86 18.57 17.20
CA ILE A 97 4.75 19.15 16.18
C ILE A 97 6.10 19.61 16.74
N VAL A 98 6.13 20.06 18.00
CA VAL A 98 7.33 20.54 18.69
C VAL A 98 8.24 19.41 19.19
N ASP A 99 7.73 18.17 19.25
CA ASP A 99 8.43 16.99 19.79
C ASP A 99 8.83 16.01 18.68
N ILE A 100 8.53 16.30 17.42
CA ILE A 100 8.91 15.45 16.28
C ILE A 100 10.44 15.35 16.22
N THR A 101 10.95 14.13 16.30
CA THR A 101 12.38 13.87 16.18
C THR A 101 12.82 13.75 14.73
N ARG A 102 14.08 14.13 14.44
CA ARG A 102 14.65 13.91 13.12
C ARG A 102 14.67 12.42 12.73
N ALA A 103 14.93 11.54 13.67
CA ALA A 103 14.94 10.10 13.43
C ALA A 103 13.55 9.58 12.98
N SER A 104 12.47 9.99 13.65
CA SER A 104 11.10 9.62 13.22
C SER A 104 10.78 10.19 11.83
N TYR A 105 11.11 11.47 11.58
CA TYR A 105 10.95 12.09 10.27
C TYR A 105 11.70 11.31 9.17
N ASP A 106 13.00 11.05 9.36
CA ASP A 106 13.84 10.38 8.39
C ASP A 106 13.32 8.96 8.10
N GLN A 107 12.92 8.22 9.13
CA GLN A 107 12.37 6.87 8.98
C GLN A 107 11.04 6.85 8.23
N LEU A 108 10.10 7.76 8.55
CA LEU A 108 8.82 7.87 7.87
C LEU A 108 9.00 8.20 6.37
N PHE A 109 9.87 9.15 6.04
CA PHE A 109 10.14 9.51 4.65
C PHE A 109 10.91 8.41 3.91
N ALA A 110 11.86 7.74 4.54
CA ALA A 110 12.61 6.64 3.95
C ALA A 110 11.69 5.48 3.54
N ILE A 111 10.78 5.09 4.43
CA ILE A 111 9.87 3.96 4.15
C ILE A 111 8.73 4.38 3.25
N ASN A 112 7.96 5.41 3.65
CA ASN A 112 6.69 5.73 3.00
C ASN A 112 6.88 6.41 1.63
N VAL A 113 7.91 7.24 1.47
CA VAL A 113 8.12 8.05 0.27
C VAL A 113 9.22 7.46 -0.60
N ALA A 114 10.44 7.38 -0.09
CA ALA A 114 11.57 6.87 -0.87
C ALA A 114 11.37 5.39 -1.24
N GLY A 115 10.94 4.56 -0.29
CA GLY A 115 10.65 3.15 -0.54
C GLY A 115 9.61 2.95 -1.64
N SER A 116 8.51 3.71 -1.59
CA SER A 116 7.48 3.66 -2.64
C SER A 116 7.99 4.14 -4.00
N LEU A 117 8.78 5.22 -4.04
CA LEU A 117 9.36 5.76 -5.26
C LEU A 117 10.32 4.77 -5.92
N PHE A 118 11.27 4.21 -5.17
CA PHE A 118 12.29 3.33 -5.73
C PHE A 118 11.73 1.94 -6.09
N MET A 119 10.73 1.43 -5.35
CA MET A 119 9.98 0.25 -5.78
C MET A 119 9.19 0.50 -7.06
N LEU A 120 8.50 1.65 -7.19
CA LEU A 120 7.82 2.06 -8.41
C LEU A 120 8.82 2.13 -9.57
N GLN A 121 9.98 2.74 -9.38
CA GLN A 121 11.01 2.87 -10.41
C GLN A 121 11.53 1.51 -10.87
N ALA A 122 11.82 0.59 -9.94
CA ALA A 122 12.32 -0.74 -10.27
C ALA A 122 11.28 -1.57 -11.03
N ALA A 123 10.02 -1.56 -10.56
CA ALA A 123 8.92 -2.25 -11.24
C ALA A 123 8.64 -1.65 -12.63
N ALA A 124 8.62 -0.32 -12.75
CA ALA A 124 8.41 0.36 -14.04
C ALA A 124 9.51 0.01 -15.06
N ARG A 125 10.78 -0.07 -14.64
CA ARG A 125 11.88 -0.52 -15.49
C ARG A 125 11.66 -1.94 -16.01
N SER A 126 11.21 -2.86 -15.13
CA SER A 126 10.86 -4.23 -15.52
C SER A 126 9.70 -4.26 -16.51
N MET A 127 8.63 -3.51 -16.25
CA MET A 127 7.45 -3.40 -17.13
C MET A 127 7.82 -2.82 -18.52
N ILE A 128 8.63 -1.77 -18.56
CA ILE A 128 9.10 -1.15 -19.81
C ILE A 128 9.96 -2.13 -20.61
N ALA A 129 10.91 -2.81 -19.96
CA ALA A 129 11.75 -3.81 -20.61
C ALA A 129 10.94 -4.97 -21.18
N ALA A 130 9.87 -5.38 -20.50
CA ALA A 130 8.96 -6.42 -20.97
C ALA A 130 8.03 -5.95 -22.12
N GLY A 131 7.80 -4.66 -22.28
CA GLY A 131 6.96 -4.07 -23.34
C GLY A 131 5.46 -4.42 -23.27
N ARG A 132 4.97 -4.86 -22.09
CA ARG A 132 3.57 -5.31 -21.91
C ARG A 132 2.69 -4.32 -21.15
N GLY A 133 3.24 -3.16 -20.77
CA GLY A 133 2.58 -2.22 -19.87
C GLY A 133 2.51 -2.76 -18.43
N GLY A 134 1.63 -2.21 -17.62
CA GLY A 134 1.48 -2.65 -16.23
C GLY A 134 0.56 -1.76 -15.40
N LYS A 135 0.35 -2.15 -14.15
CA LYS A 135 -0.46 -1.42 -13.17
C LYS A 135 0.34 -1.18 -11.89
N ILE A 136 0.41 0.06 -11.46
CA ILE A 136 1.05 0.45 -10.21
C ILE A 136 0.01 1.11 -9.32
N ILE A 137 -0.15 0.60 -8.10
CA ILE A 137 -1.11 1.08 -7.12
C ILE A 137 -0.33 1.52 -5.88
N ASN A 138 -0.40 2.80 -5.56
CA ASN A 138 0.21 3.36 -4.37
C ASN A 138 -0.81 3.45 -3.23
N MET A 139 -0.42 3.08 -2.01
CA MET A 139 -1.27 3.26 -0.84
C MET A 139 -1.02 4.66 -0.25
N ALA A 140 -1.91 5.58 -0.60
CA ALA A 140 -2.02 6.89 0.04
C ALA A 140 -2.73 6.79 1.40
N SER A 141 -3.51 7.77 1.77
CA SER A 141 -4.39 7.81 2.94
C SER A 141 -5.29 9.06 2.83
N GLN A 142 -6.43 9.06 3.51
CA GLN A 142 -7.17 10.31 3.78
C GLN A 142 -6.28 11.36 4.46
N ALA A 143 -5.30 10.93 5.28
CA ALA A 143 -4.30 11.79 5.90
C ALA A 143 -3.40 12.53 4.88
N GLY A 144 -3.31 12.07 3.64
CA GLY A 144 -2.64 12.78 2.57
C GLY A 144 -3.45 13.92 1.95
N ARG A 145 -4.74 14.02 2.27
CA ARG A 145 -5.64 15.05 1.76
C ARG A 145 -5.94 16.15 2.76
N ARG A 146 -5.67 15.88 4.03
CA ARG A 146 -5.86 16.85 5.13
C ARG A 146 -4.78 16.72 6.18
N GLY A 147 -4.54 17.82 6.91
CA GLY A 147 -3.73 17.77 8.13
C GLY A 147 -4.52 17.14 9.29
N GLU A 148 -3.80 16.48 10.19
CA GLU A 148 -4.34 15.91 11.41
C GLU A 148 -3.38 16.22 12.57
N ALA A 149 -3.91 16.65 13.73
CA ALA A 149 -3.10 16.92 14.91
C ALA A 149 -2.32 15.66 15.30
N LEU A 150 -1.10 15.85 15.79
CA LEU A 150 -0.13 14.78 16.13
C LEU A 150 0.45 14.02 14.95
N VAL A 151 -0.15 14.01 13.77
CA VAL A 151 0.18 13.11 12.65
C VAL A 151 0.89 13.84 11.50
N ALA A 152 1.51 15.00 11.76
CA ALA A 152 2.01 15.93 10.73
C ALA A 152 2.95 15.27 9.72
N VAL A 153 3.95 14.50 10.15
CA VAL A 153 4.94 13.87 9.24
C VAL A 153 4.28 12.77 8.41
N TYR A 154 3.45 11.93 9.03
CA TYR A 154 2.72 10.89 8.28
C TYR A 154 1.79 11.51 7.23
N CYS A 155 1.03 12.55 7.57
CA CYS A 155 0.21 13.30 6.62
C CYS A 155 1.05 13.82 5.45
N ALA A 156 2.21 14.41 5.72
CA ALA A 156 3.13 14.90 4.68
C ALA A 156 3.63 13.76 3.77
N THR A 157 3.98 12.60 4.33
CA THR A 157 4.38 11.45 3.51
C THR A 157 3.25 10.97 2.60
N LYS A 158 2.00 10.94 3.08
CA LYS A 158 0.85 10.49 2.29
C LYS A 158 0.41 11.52 1.25
N ALA A 159 0.60 12.81 1.51
CA ALA A 159 0.45 13.87 0.49
C ALA A 159 1.52 13.74 -0.61
N ALA A 160 2.77 13.43 -0.24
CA ALA A 160 3.83 13.15 -1.20
C ALA A 160 3.49 11.96 -2.11
N ILE A 161 2.90 10.89 -1.58
CA ILE A 161 2.45 9.74 -2.38
C ILE A 161 1.36 10.12 -3.39
N ILE A 162 0.41 10.98 -3.03
CA ILE A 162 -0.59 11.50 -3.97
C ILE A 162 0.10 12.25 -5.12
N SER A 163 1.02 13.15 -4.82
CA SER A 163 1.76 13.92 -5.82
C SER A 163 2.65 13.02 -6.71
N LEU A 164 3.37 12.05 -6.12
CA LEU A 164 4.17 11.08 -6.87
C LEU A 164 3.30 10.23 -7.80
N THR A 165 2.11 9.83 -7.36
CA THR A 165 1.15 9.08 -8.18
C THR A 165 0.75 9.86 -9.42
N GLN A 166 0.47 11.15 -9.27
CA GLN A 166 0.11 12.04 -10.38
C GLN A 166 1.25 12.18 -11.38
N SER A 167 2.45 12.50 -10.91
CA SER A 167 3.62 12.69 -11.76
C SER A 167 4.02 11.40 -12.48
N ALA A 168 4.09 10.28 -11.76
CA ALA A 168 4.45 9.00 -12.33
C ALA A 168 3.39 8.49 -13.32
N GLY A 169 2.11 8.70 -13.04
CA GLY A 169 1.03 8.32 -13.95
C GLY A 169 1.12 9.04 -15.30
N LEU A 170 1.39 10.34 -15.28
CA LEU A 170 1.54 11.14 -16.49
C LEU A 170 2.81 10.76 -17.27
N ASP A 171 3.90 10.43 -16.59
CA ASP A 171 5.15 10.07 -17.27
C ASP A 171 5.14 8.65 -17.83
N LEU A 172 4.54 7.69 -17.13
CA LEU A 172 4.62 6.27 -17.47
C LEU A 172 3.50 5.79 -18.41
N ILE A 173 2.42 6.54 -18.58
CA ILE A 173 1.31 6.10 -19.44
C ILE A 173 1.71 5.90 -20.90
N LYS A 174 2.71 6.62 -21.42
CA LYS A 174 3.28 6.41 -22.74
C LYS A 174 3.88 5.01 -22.95
N HIS A 175 4.17 4.30 -21.87
CA HIS A 175 4.64 2.91 -21.86
C HIS A 175 3.49 1.90 -21.56
N GLY A 176 2.23 2.36 -21.54
CA GLY A 176 1.09 1.53 -21.17
C GLY A 176 1.06 1.17 -19.67
N ILE A 177 1.73 1.95 -18.82
CA ILE A 177 1.75 1.71 -17.37
C ILE A 177 0.83 2.72 -16.69
N ASN A 178 -0.27 2.22 -16.10
CA ASN A 178 -1.15 3.04 -15.28
C ASN A 178 -0.59 3.14 -13.85
N VAL A 179 -0.51 4.36 -13.32
CA VAL A 179 -0.17 4.59 -11.92
C VAL A 179 -1.32 5.31 -11.26
N ASN A 180 -1.92 4.68 -10.24
CA ASN A 180 -3.03 5.21 -9.47
C ASN A 180 -2.81 4.97 -7.97
N ALA A 181 -3.64 5.53 -7.13
CA ALA A 181 -3.56 5.33 -5.69
C ALA A 181 -4.92 5.04 -5.06
N ILE A 182 -4.88 4.33 -3.95
CA ILE A 182 -6.00 4.19 -3.01
C ILE A 182 -5.66 5.03 -1.78
N ALA A 183 -6.62 5.82 -1.31
CA ALA A 183 -6.56 6.57 -0.08
C ALA A 183 -7.55 5.97 0.93
N PRO A 184 -7.11 5.00 1.75
CA PRO A 184 -7.95 4.45 2.80
C PRO A 184 -8.34 5.51 3.83
N GLY A 185 -9.50 5.32 4.43
CA GLY A 185 -9.85 5.93 5.70
C GLY A 185 -9.19 5.21 6.86
N VAL A 186 -9.88 5.15 7.99
CA VAL A 186 -9.44 4.38 9.16
C VAL A 186 -9.82 2.92 8.96
N VAL A 187 -8.80 2.04 8.93
CA VAL A 187 -8.96 0.61 8.66
C VAL A 187 -8.52 -0.17 9.89
N ASP A 188 -9.43 -0.96 10.45
CA ASP A 188 -9.17 -1.81 11.61
C ASP A 188 -8.16 -2.92 11.28
N GLY A 189 -7.34 -3.28 12.24
CA GLY A 189 -6.32 -4.31 12.13
C GLY A 189 -5.27 -4.21 13.24
N GLU A 190 -4.33 -5.15 13.26
CA GLU A 190 -3.29 -5.25 14.30
C GLU A 190 -2.52 -3.93 14.53
N HIS A 191 -2.32 -3.11 13.50
CA HIS A 191 -1.59 -1.86 13.64
C HIS A 191 -2.38 -0.82 14.46
N TRP A 192 -3.73 -0.90 14.49
CA TRP A 192 -4.55 0.05 15.23
C TRP A 192 -4.43 -0.11 16.74
N ASP A 193 -4.05 -1.27 17.24
CA ASP A 193 -3.79 -1.45 18.67
C ASP A 193 -2.56 -0.60 19.08
N GLY A 194 -1.53 -0.53 18.25
CA GLY A 194 -0.40 0.36 18.44
C GLY A 194 -0.74 1.84 18.25
N VAL A 195 -1.56 2.16 17.26
CA VAL A 195 -2.03 3.54 16.98
C VAL A 195 -2.88 4.05 18.14
N ASP A 196 -3.83 3.25 18.65
CA ASP A 196 -4.66 3.58 19.82
C ASP A 196 -3.80 3.88 21.05
N ALA A 197 -2.80 3.03 21.32
CA ALA A 197 -1.88 3.23 22.46
C ALA A 197 -1.07 4.53 22.32
N LEU A 198 -0.65 4.89 21.11
CA LEU A 198 0.06 6.13 20.85
C LEU A 198 -0.84 7.36 21.09
N PHE A 199 -2.06 7.36 20.56
CA PHE A 199 -3.03 8.44 20.81
C PHE A 199 -3.40 8.54 22.28
N ALA A 200 -3.67 7.39 22.95
CA ALA A 200 -4.00 7.35 24.36
C ALA A 200 -2.97 8.06 25.23
N ARG A 201 -1.67 7.93 24.87
CA ARG A 201 -0.55 8.58 25.57
C ARG A 201 -0.62 10.11 25.51
N TYR A 202 -1.01 10.69 24.35
CA TYR A 202 -1.03 12.14 24.15
C TYR A 202 -2.38 12.78 24.47
N GLU A 203 -3.48 12.03 24.32
CA GLU A 203 -4.83 12.53 24.54
C GLU A 203 -5.41 12.14 25.92
N ASN A 204 -4.64 11.43 26.77
CA ASN A 204 -5.07 10.91 28.07
C ASN A 204 -6.36 10.07 27.99
N LEU A 205 -6.48 9.23 26.98
CA LEU A 205 -7.62 8.35 26.77
C LEU A 205 -7.38 6.95 27.35
N PRO A 206 -8.41 6.25 27.83
CA PRO A 206 -8.32 4.83 28.15
C PRO A 206 -7.95 4.01 26.90
N PRO A 207 -7.28 2.85 27.06
CA PRO A 207 -7.02 1.93 25.95
C PRO A 207 -8.31 1.56 25.20
N GLY A 208 -8.27 1.59 23.86
CA GLY A 208 -9.40 1.29 22.98
C GLY A 208 -10.36 2.46 22.74
N GLU A 209 -10.27 3.53 23.53
CA GLU A 209 -11.20 4.66 23.41
C GLU A 209 -11.02 5.45 22.13
N LYS A 210 -9.75 5.70 21.71
CA LYS A 210 -9.50 6.39 20.44
C LYS A 210 -10.03 5.58 19.26
N LYS A 211 -9.78 4.27 19.26
CA LYS A 211 -10.29 3.35 18.24
C LYS A 211 -11.82 3.40 18.14
N ARG A 212 -12.51 3.40 19.29
CA ARG A 212 -13.97 3.53 19.36
C ARG A 212 -14.44 4.87 18.77
N GLN A 213 -13.88 5.99 19.24
CA GLN A 213 -14.26 7.34 18.78
C GLN A 213 -14.06 7.53 17.28
N VAL A 214 -12.93 7.05 16.78
CA VAL A 214 -12.62 7.13 15.35
C VAL A 214 -13.59 6.29 14.52
N GLY A 215 -13.94 5.09 14.99
CA GLY A 215 -14.93 4.24 14.32
C GLY A 215 -16.32 4.85 14.27
N GLU A 216 -16.77 5.45 15.38
CA GLU A 216 -18.08 6.12 15.46
C GLU A 216 -18.14 7.40 14.60
N ALA A 217 -17.00 8.07 14.37
CA ALA A 217 -16.94 9.26 13.55
C ALA A 217 -17.02 8.97 12.04
N VAL A 218 -16.82 7.72 11.60
CA VAL A 218 -16.97 7.34 10.19
C VAL A 218 -18.45 7.37 9.79
N PRO A 219 -18.85 8.10 8.74
CA PRO A 219 -20.25 8.17 8.31
C PRO A 219 -20.89 6.79 8.01
N PHE A 220 -20.08 5.82 7.56
CA PHE A 220 -20.53 4.45 7.33
C PHE A 220 -20.90 3.70 8.65
N GLY A 221 -20.58 4.27 9.81
CA GLY A 221 -20.91 3.71 11.14
C GLY A 221 -19.88 2.71 11.71
N ARG A 222 -18.75 2.49 11.03
CA ARG A 222 -17.64 1.66 11.55
C ARG A 222 -16.32 2.00 10.86
N MET A 223 -15.23 1.59 11.44
CA MET A 223 -13.95 1.52 10.72
C MET A 223 -14.07 0.57 9.52
N GLY A 224 -13.29 0.85 8.47
CA GLY A 224 -13.11 -0.10 7.37
C GLY A 224 -12.37 -1.35 7.84
N THR A 225 -12.45 -2.40 7.05
CA THR A 225 -11.63 -3.62 7.17
C THR A 225 -10.70 -3.70 5.97
N PRO A 226 -9.59 -4.47 6.02
CA PRO A 226 -8.77 -4.70 4.84
C PRO A 226 -9.57 -5.20 3.61
N GLN A 227 -10.63 -5.97 3.84
CA GLN A 227 -11.50 -6.51 2.79
C GLN A 227 -12.31 -5.43 2.09
N ASP A 228 -12.67 -4.34 2.76
CA ASP A 228 -13.40 -3.22 2.13
C ASP A 228 -12.58 -2.53 1.01
N LEU A 229 -11.26 -2.68 1.04
CA LEU A 229 -10.34 -2.08 0.06
C LEU A 229 -10.08 -2.99 -1.16
N THR A 230 -10.34 -4.29 -1.04
CA THR A 230 -9.92 -5.29 -2.06
C THR A 230 -10.61 -5.08 -3.41
N GLY A 231 -11.87 -4.65 -3.42
CA GLY A 231 -12.61 -4.37 -4.64
C GLY A 231 -11.95 -3.27 -5.48
N MET A 232 -11.53 -2.17 -4.85
CA MET A 232 -10.82 -1.08 -5.53
C MET A 232 -9.43 -1.55 -5.99
N ALA A 233 -8.72 -2.32 -5.19
CA ALA A 233 -7.40 -2.85 -5.55
C ALA A 233 -7.48 -3.78 -6.78
N ILE A 234 -8.45 -4.69 -6.84
CA ILE A 234 -8.68 -5.56 -8.01
C ILE A 234 -9.04 -4.71 -9.23
N PHE A 235 -9.96 -3.75 -9.09
CA PHE A 235 -10.39 -2.89 -10.19
C PHE A 235 -9.21 -2.13 -10.78
N LEU A 236 -8.40 -1.45 -9.96
CA LEU A 236 -7.24 -0.69 -10.45
C LEU A 236 -6.12 -1.56 -11.04
N ALA A 237 -6.04 -2.83 -10.64
CA ALA A 237 -5.10 -3.80 -11.18
C ALA A 237 -5.58 -4.45 -12.49
N SER A 238 -6.86 -4.35 -12.81
CA SER A 238 -7.50 -5.01 -13.96
C SER A 238 -7.52 -4.14 -15.23
N PRO A 239 -7.83 -4.71 -16.41
CA PRO A 239 -8.03 -3.95 -17.64
C PRO A 239 -9.20 -2.95 -17.58
N GLU A 240 -10.17 -3.14 -16.67
CA GLU A 240 -11.30 -2.23 -16.49
C GLU A 240 -10.85 -0.81 -16.10
N ALA A 241 -9.63 -0.67 -15.54
CA ALA A 241 -9.03 0.61 -15.17
C ALA A 241 -8.03 1.16 -16.22
N ASP A 242 -8.02 0.68 -17.46
CA ASP A 242 -7.05 1.11 -18.49
C ASP A 242 -7.13 2.61 -18.80
N TYR A 243 -8.31 3.21 -18.72
CA TYR A 243 -8.50 4.65 -18.97
C TYR A 243 -8.37 5.51 -17.71
N ILE A 244 -7.95 4.91 -16.57
CA ILE A 244 -7.75 5.60 -15.30
C ILE A 244 -6.26 5.82 -15.08
N VAL A 245 -5.84 7.09 -15.04
CA VAL A 245 -4.44 7.50 -14.96
C VAL A 245 -4.27 8.59 -13.92
N ALA A 246 -3.27 8.47 -13.06
CA ALA A 246 -2.86 9.49 -12.11
C ALA A 246 -3.94 9.87 -11.07
N GLN A 247 -4.87 8.97 -10.79
CA GLN A 247 -5.96 9.22 -9.86
C GLN A 247 -5.69 8.63 -8.47
N THR A 248 -6.28 9.27 -7.46
CA THR A 248 -6.28 8.76 -6.08
C THR A 248 -7.72 8.62 -5.62
N TYR A 249 -8.14 7.40 -5.30
CA TYR A 249 -9.51 7.09 -4.90
C TYR A 249 -9.63 6.88 -3.41
N ASN A 250 -10.57 7.58 -2.78
CA ASN A 250 -10.91 7.35 -1.39
C ASN A 250 -11.71 6.04 -1.24
N VAL A 251 -11.33 5.24 -0.24
CA VAL A 251 -12.10 4.10 0.25
C VAL A 251 -12.14 4.23 1.77
N ASP A 252 -13.06 5.05 2.26
CA ASP A 252 -12.98 5.62 3.61
C ASP A 252 -14.32 5.70 4.36
N GLY A 253 -15.36 5.06 3.81
CA GLY A 253 -16.69 5.09 4.43
C GLY A 253 -17.34 6.47 4.48
N GLY A 254 -16.94 7.40 3.61
CA GLY A 254 -17.43 8.77 3.56
C GLY A 254 -16.73 9.71 4.54
N ASN A 255 -15.61 9.28 5.13
CA ASN A 255 -14.90 10.06 6.15
C ASN A 255 -14.25 11.35 5.59
N TRP A 256 -13.91 11.35 4.31
CA TRP A 256 -13.37 12.53 3.63
C TRP A 256 -13.86 12.63 2.18
N MET A 257 -14.40 13.79 1.86
CA MET A 257 -14.79 14.15 0.49
C MET A 257 -13.69 15.03 -0.11
N SER A 258 -13.13 14.63 -1.24
CA SER A 258 -12.07 15.37 -1.94
C SER A 258 -12.47 15.72 -3.36
#